data_54693980c29ab21986fce7a60bc63db0
#
_entry.id   54693980c29ab21986fce7a60bc63db0
#
_cell.length_a   1.000
_cell.length_b   1.000
_cell.length_c   1.000
_cell.angle_alpha   90.00
_cell.angle_beta   90.00
_cell.angle_gamma   90.00
#
_symmetry.space_group_name_H-M   'P 1'
#
loop_
_entity.id
_entity.type
_entity.pdbx_description
1 polymer ?
#
loop_
_entity_poly.entity_id
_entity_poly.type
_entity_poly.pdbx_seq_one_letter_code
_entity_poly.pdbx_strand_id
1 'polypeptide(L)'
;MGSIPFGLLLTKFILKKDIREIGSGNIGATNALRTGNKLIGYSTLVLDILKAVAPIFYVKFNFPEYIYVASLCAFLGHVFPIWLKFKGGKGVATYLGILFTLKISLGLIFIIIWLIVFVISKFSSLSSLAASISIPIYLLILAQFDQVIFFTIMFVLIFFTHRENIKRLKNKEETKTKIY
;
A
#
# COMPACT_ATOMS: atom_id res chain seq x y z
N MET A 1 8.24 13.20 1.53
CA MET A 1 8.08 12.10 2.52
C MET A 1 7.61 10.79 1.87
N GLY A 2 6.56 10.77 1.08
CA GLY A 2 6.02 9.54 0.47
C GLY A 2 7.04 8.63 -0.23
N SER A 3 8.05 9.21 -0.84
CA SER A 3 9.07 8.52 -1.63
C SER A 3 10.21 7.86 -0.82
N ILE A 4 10.20 7.93 0.52
CA ILE A 4 11.21 7.25 1.36
C ILE A 4 10.95 5.73 1.27
N PRO A 5 11.92 4.92 0.77
CA PRO A 5 11.74 3.49 0.56
C PRO A 5 12.14 2.69 1.80
N PHE A 6 11.32 2.71 2.86
CA PHE A 6 11.69 2.13 4.14
C PHE A 6 12.06 0.65 4.08
N GLY A 7 11.36 -0.17 3.30
CA GLY A 7 11.71 -1.58 3.17
C GLY A 7 13.11 -1.80 2.57
N LEU A 8 13.50 -1.00 1.58
CA LEU A 8 14.85 -1.06 1.02
C LEU A 8 15.89 -0.60 2.05
N LEU A 9 15.63 0.53 2.72
CA LEU A 9 16.56 1.09 3.71
C LEU A 9 16.77 0.13 4.88
N LEU A 10 15.68 -0.35 5.50
CA LEU A 10 15.76 -1.27 6.64
C LEU A 10 16.49 -2.58 6.27
N THR A 11 16.17 -3.17 5.12
CA THR A 11 16.83 -4.42 4.68
C THR A 11 18.31 -4.18 4.42
N LYS A 12 18.67 -3.06 3.78
CA LYS A 12 20.04 -2.73 3.47
C LYS A 12 20.88 -2.41 4.72
N PHE A 13 20.30 -1.65 5.68
CA PHE A 13 21.02 -1.28 6.91
C PHE A 13 21.14 -2.45 7.90
N ILE A 14 20.09 -3.25 8.09
CA ILE A 14 20.04 -4.31 9.11
C ILE A 14 20.63 -5.62 8.58
N LEU A 15 20.24 -6.05 7.36
CA LEU A 15 20.65 -7.35 6.82
C LEU A 15 21.81 -7.25 5.83
N LYS A 16 22.24 -6.05 5.44
CA LYS A 16 23.25 -5.81 4.40
C LYS A 16 22.88 -6.45 3.05
N LYS A 17 21.57 -6.60 2.77
CA LYS A 17 21.03 -7.21 1.55
C LYS A 17 20.14 -6.23 0.80
N ASP A 18 20.05 -6.38 -0.51
CA ASP A 18 19.08 -5.61 -1.32
C ASP A 18 17.75 -6.38 -1.41
N ILE A 19 16.68 -5.79 -0.90
CA ILE A 19 15.33 -6.39 -0.91
C ILE A 19 14.83 -6.67 -2.34
N ARG A 20 15.35 -5.97 -3.34
CA ARG A 20 14.97 -6.13 -4.74
C ARG A 20 15.49 -7.43 -5.35
N GLU A 21 16.49 -8.06 -4.72
CA GLU A 21 17.04 -9.37 -5.08
C GLU A 21 16.34 -10.52 -4.33
N ILE A 22 15.36 -10.21 -3.44
CA ILE A 22 14.70 -11.19 -2.60
C ILE A 22 13.24 -11.34 -3.04
N GLY A 23 12.75 -12.57 -3.10
CA GLY A 23 11.36 -12.91 -3.31
C GLY A 23 10.74 -12.28 -4.56
N SER A 24 9.80 -11.34 -4.40
CA SER A 24 9.13 -10.68 -5.53
C SER A 24 9.89 -9.46 -6.08
N GLY A 25 11.02 -9.08 -5.50
CA GLY A 25 11.77 -7.88 -5.86
C GLY A 25 11.09 -6.57 -5.43
N ASN A 26 9.93 -6.62 -4.78
CA ASN A 26 9.22 -5.42 -4.34
C ASN A 26 9.78 -4.88 -3.02
N ILE A 27 9.78 -3.55 -2.84
CA ILE A 27 10.31 -2.89 -1.63
C ILE A 27 9.34 -2.85 -0.44
N GLY A 28 8.12 -3.39 -0.58
CA GLY A 28 7.09 -3.32 0.46
C GLY A 28 7.17 -4.42 1.52
N ALA A 29 6.37 -4.26 2.59
CA ALA A 29 6.36 -5.09 3.80
C ALA A 29 6.22 -6.60 3.54
N THR A 30 5.32 -7.02 2.63
CA THR A 30 5.13 -8.45 2.32
C THR A 30 6.41 -9.10 1.77
N ASN A 31 7.19 -8.37 0.97
CA ASN A 31 8.49 -8.87 0.50
C ASN A 31 9.55 -8.79 1.59
N ALA A 32 9.50 -7.75 2.43
CA ALA A 32 10.38 -7.63 3.59
C ALA A 32 10.22 -8.81 4.58
N LEU A 33 9.00 -9.31 4.79
CA LEU A 33 8.76 -10.53 5.59
C LEU A 33 9.44 -11.77 5.00
N ARG A 34 9.60 -11.85 3.65
CA ARG A 34 10.30 -12.98 3.00
C ARG A 34 11.79 -13.04 3.29
N THR A 35 12.38 -12.00 3.85
CA THR A 35 13.75 -12.04 4.36
C THR A 35 13.92 -12.95 5.57
N GLY A 36 12.84 -13.41 6.19
CA GLY A 36 12.80 -14.15 7.44
C GLY A 36 12.84 -13.26 8.69
N ASN A 37 13.07 -11.96 8.55
CA ASN A 37 13.11 -11.02 9.67
C ASN A 37 11.76 -10.31 9.82
N LYS A 38 10.99 -10.73 10.84
CA LYS A 38 9.67 -10.17 11.13
C LYS A 38 9.74 -8.68 11.49
N LEU A 39 10.77 -8.27 12.23
CA LEU A 39 10.92 -6.87 12.64
C LEU A 39 11.02 -5.95 11.41
N ILE A 40 11.84 -6.32 10.41
CA ILE A 40 11.96 -5.54 9.17
C ILE A 40 10.62 -5.48 8.43
N GLY A 41 9.91 -6.61 8.34
CA GLY A 41 8.62 -6.66 7.68
C GLY A 41 7.57 -5.74 8.33
N TYR A 42 7.40 -5.85 9.64
CA TYR A 42 6.43 -5.02 10.38
C TYR A 42 6.85 -3.56 10.46
N SER A 43 8.15 -3.27 10.68
CA SER A 43 8.65 -1.89 10.65
C SER A 43 8.46 -1.25 9.28
N THR A 44 8.67 -2.00 8.18
CA THR A 44 8.38 -1.51 6.83
C THR A 44 6.90 -1.15 6.68
N LEU A 45 5.98 -2.00 7.16
CA LEU A 45 4.55 -1.73 7.10
C LEU A 45 4.20 -0.44 7.85
N VAL A 46 4.62 -0.33 9.09
CA VAL A 46 4.31 0.82 9.96
C VAL A 46 4.90 2.11 9.38
N LEU A 47 6.16 2.10 8.96
CA LEU A 47 6.81 3.29 8.41
C LEU A 47 6.24 3.70 7.05
N ASP A 48 5.81 2.75 6.21
CA ASP A 48 5.14 3.05 4.94
C ASP A 48 3.73 3.63 5.14
N ILE A 49 3.05 3.27 6.23
CA ILE A 49 1.81 3.92 6.67
C ILE A 49 2.11 5.34 7.17
N LEU A 50 3.04 5.47 8.11
CA LEU A 50 3.35 6.74 8.79
C LEU A 50 3.89 7.81 7.83
N LYS A 51 4.66 7.42 6.79
CA LYS A 51 5.16 8.39 5.79
C LYS A 51 4.06 9.05 4.95
N ALA A 52 2.86 8.42 4.88
CA ALA A 52 1.67 9.02 4.30
C ALA A 52 0.88 9.80 5.36
N VAL A 53 0.67 9.20 6.54
CA VAL A 53 -0.09 9.83 7.63
C VAL A 53 0.49 11.18 8.00
N ALA A 54 1.80 11.28 8.25
CA ALA A 54 2.42 12.50 8.78
C ALA A 54 2.21 13.73 7.88
N PRO A 55 2.54 13.72 6.56
CA PRO A 55 2.33 14.89 5.72
C PRO A 55 0.84 15.19 5.47
N ILE A 56 -0.01 14.16 5.33
CA ILE A 56 -1.43 14.36 5.07
C ILE A 56 -2.13 14.91 6.32
N PHE A 57 -1.74 14.44 7.50
CA PHE A 57 -2.24 14.98 8.77
C PHE A 57 -1.88 16.45 8.93
N TYR A 58 -0.65 16.86 8.61
CA TYR A 58 -0.24 18.27 8.60
C TYR A 58 -1.11 19.10 7.64
N VAL A 59 -1.32 18.60 6.41
CA VAL A 59 -2.15 19.29 5.40
C VAL A 59 -3.61 19.36 5.86
N LYS A 60 -4.14 18.30 6.48
CA LYS A 60 -5.53 18.24 6.96
C LYS A 60 -5.88 19.39 7.92
N PHE A 61 -4.93 19.83 8.76
CA PHE A 61 -5.16 20.89 9.76
C PHE A 61 -4.77 22.28 9.28
N ASN A 62 -3.83 22.41 8.35
CA ASN A 62 -3.31 23.70 7.93
C ASN A 62 -3.81 24.14 6.55
N PHE A 63 -4.13 23.17 5.65
CA PHE A 63 -4.49 23.40 4.25
C PHE A 63 -5.50 22.34 3.76
N PRO A 64 -6.69 22.24 4.40
CA PRO A 64 -7.63 21.14 4.16
C PRO A 64 -8.08 21.00 2.70
N GLU A 65 -8.11 22.09 1.95
CA GLU A 65 -8.45 22.10 0.51
C GLU A 65 -7.49 21.29 -0.35
N TYR A 66 -6.24 21.07 0.10
CA TYR A 66 -5.22 20.29 -0.63
C TYR A 66 -5.11 18.83 -0.16
N ILE A 67 -6.04 18.34 0.69
CA ILE A 67 -5.90 17.04 1.32
C ILE A 67 -5.82 15.88 0.30
N TYR A 68 -6.60 15.93 -0.76
CA TYR A 68 -6.57 14.91 -1.82
C TYR A 68 -5.30 14.99 -2.66
N VAL A 69 -4.82 16.20 -2.94
CA VAL A 69 -3.54 16.43 -3.65
C VAL A 69 -2.38 15.88 -2.84
N ALA A 70 -2.32 16.20 -1.54
CA ALA A 70 -1.29 15.70 -0.63
C ALA A 70 -1.31 14.17 -0.54
N SER A 71 -2.52 13.59 -0.48
CA SER A 71 -2.71 12.13 -0.45
C SER A 71 -2.20 11.47 -1.74
N LEU A 72 -2.54 12.02 -2.89
CA LEU A 72 -2.07 11.52 -4.18
C LEU A 72 -0.54 11.67 -4.30
N CYS A 73 0.03 12.80 -3.91
CA CYS A 73 1.48 13.02 -3.92
C CYS A 73 2.22 12.05 -2.99
N ALA A 74 1.70 11.77 -1.80
CA ALA A 74 2.29 10.79 -0.89
C ALA A 74 2.28 9.37 -1.50
N PHE A 75 1.18 9.00 -2.15
CA PHE A 75 1.02 7.73 -2.83
C PHE A 75 1.95 7.60 -4.05
N LEU A 76 1.93 8.59 -4.95
CA LEU A 76 2.78 8.59 -6.15
C LEU A 76 4.27 8.60 -5.79
N GLY A 77 4.65 9.31 -4.72
CA GLY A 77 6.00 9.27 -4.19
C GLY A 77 6.46 7.88 -3.79
N HIS A 78 5.56 7.07 -3.17
CA HIS A 78 5.88 5.69 -2.84
C HIS A 78 5.96 4.77 -4.07
N VAL A 79 5.05 4.95 -5.03
CA VAL A 79 4.97 4.09 -6.23
C VAL A 79 6.06 4.44 -7.24
N PHE A 80 6.36 5.72 -7.40
CA PHE A 80 7.28 6.25 -8.40
C PHE A 80 8.40 7.12 -7.79
N PRO A 81 9.19 6.60 -6.83
CA PRO A 81 10.27 7.38 -6.21
C PRO A 81 11.38 7.69 -7.24
N ILE A 82 11.73 8.97 -7.39
CA ILE A 82 12.71 9.46 -8.37
C ILE A 82 14.07 8.78 -8.17
N TRP A 83 14.55 8.70 -6.93
CA TRP A 83 15.83 8.08 -6.58
C TRP A 83 15.90 6.55 -6.77
N LEU A 84 14.77 5.90 -7.02
CA LEU A 84 14.72 4.49 -7.42
C LEU A 84 14.37 4.33 -8.92
N LYS A 85 14.61 5.36 -9.72
CA LYS A 85 14.29 5.37 -11.17
C LYS A 85 12.83 4.97 -11.41
N PHE A 86 11.92 5.52 -10.58
CA PHE A 86 10.48 5.28 -10.61
C PHE A 86 10.04 3.84 -10.34
N LYS A 87 10.91 2.99 -9.78
CA LYS A 87 10.62 1.59 -9.42
C LYS A 87 10.38 1.48 -7.91
N GLY A 88 9.20 1.91 -7.46
CA GLY A 88 8.80 1.90 -6.06
C GLY A 88 8.01 0.68 -5.62
N GLY A 89 7.22 0.86 -4.55
CA GLY A 89 6.29 -0.15 -4.03
C GLY A 89 4.94 -0.17 -4.74
N LYS A 90 3.99 -0.94 -4.20
CA LYS A 90 2.64 -1.07 -4.78
C LYS A 90 1.60 -0.12 -4.18
N GLY A 91 1.98 0.63 -3.16
CA GLY A 91 1.13 1.67 -2.58
C GLY A 91 0.16 1.20 -1.49
N VAL A 92 0.06 -0.09 -1.17
CA VAL A 92 -0.97 -0.63 -0.26
C VAL A 92 -0.88 -0.06 1.16
N ALA A 93 0.30 -0.07 1.78
CA ALA A 93 0.50 0.47 3.12
C ALA A 93 0.31 2.00 3.15
N THR A 94 0.82 2.70 2.14
CA THR A 94 0.63 4.15 1.96
C THR A 94 -0.85 4.49 1.77
N TYR A 95 -1.58 3.71 0.96
CA TYR A 95 -3.02 3.85 0.78
C TYR A 95 -3.78 3.66 2.09
N LEU A 96 -3.43 2.65 2.89
CA LEU A 96 -4.01 2.44 4.21
C LEU A 96 -3.77 3.65 5.13
N GLY A 97 -2.57 4.24 5.10
CA GLY A 97 -2.28 5.48 5.82
C GLY A 97 -3.15 6.66 5.38
N ILE A 98 -3.38 6.80 4.07
CA ILE A 98 -4.30 7.80 3.50
C ILE A 98 -5.72 7.58 4.03
N LEU A 99 -6.23 6.34 3.96
CA LEU A 99 -7.58 6.00 4.42
C LEU A 99 -7.79 6.39 5.90
N PHE A 100 -6.86 6.00 6.77
CA PHE A 100 -6.95 6.35 8.20
C PHE A 100 -6.89 7.85 8.46
N THR A 101 -6.09 8.60 7.71
CA THR A 101 -5.97 10.05 7.89
C THR A 101 -7.21 10.79 7.41
N LEU A 102 -7.81 10.35 6.30
CA LEU A 102 -9.04 10.94 5.77
C LEU A 102 -10.24 10.59 6.65
N LYS A 103 -10.48 9.29 6.87
CA LYS A 103 -11.60 8.79 7.69
C LYS A 103 -11.27 7.41 8.26
N ILE A 104 -11.27 7.28 9.57
CA ILE A 104 -10.92 6.03 10.28
C ILE A 104 -11.74 4.83 9.78
N SER A 105 -13.04 5.04 9.52
CA SER A 105 -13.92 3.98 9.03
C SER A 105 -13.47 3.37 7.70
N LEU A 106 -12.91 4.16 6.79
CA LEU A 106 -12.40 3.66 5.50
C LEU A 106 -11.18 2.75 5.71
N GLY A 107 -10.28 3.13 6.62
CA GLY A 107 -9.14 2.28 7.00
C GLY A 107 -9.57 0.97 7.65
N LEU A 108 -10.59 1.00 8.52
CA LEU A 108 -11.14 -0.19 9.15
C LEU A 108 -11.81 -1.13 8.12
N ILE A 109 -12.63 -0.59 7.20
CA ILE A 109 -13.23 -1.36 6.11
C ILE A 109 -12.15 -2.05 5.29
N PHE A 110 -11.11 -1.30 4.90
CA PHE A 110 -9.98 -1.85 4.15
C PHE A 110 -9.33 -3.04 4.88
N ILE A 111 -9.01 -2.88 6.18
CA ILE A 111 -8.38 -3.94 6.98
C ILE A 111 -9.29 -5.16 7.08
N ILE A 112 -10.57 -4.98 7.36
CA ILE A 112 -11.54 -6.07 7.50
C ILE A 112 -11.62 -6.87 6.19
N ILE A 113 -11.82 -6.21 5.06
CA ILE A 113 -11.90 -6.89 3.75
C ILE A 113 -10.57 -7.56 3.41
N TRP A 114 -9.44 -6.87 3.68
CA TRP A 114 -8.12 -7.45 3.45
C TRP A 114 -7.93 -8.75 4.25
N LEU A 115 -8.28 -8.74 5.53
CA LEU A 115 -8.17 -9.91 6.42
C LEU A 115 -9.08 -11.06 5.98
N ILE A 116 -10.35 -10.77 5.66
CA ILE A 116 -11.29 -11.79 5.18
C ILE A 116 -10.74 -12.49 3.94
N VAL A 117 -10.38 -11.72 2.91
CA VAL A 117 -9.84 -12.26 1.67
C VAL A 117 -8.51 -12.98 1.89
N PHE A 118 -7.68 -12.48 2.81
CA PHE A 118 -6.40 -13.10 3.13
C PHE A 118 -6.57 -14.45 3.85
N VAL A 119 -7.46 -14.54 4.81
CA VAL A 119 -7.74 -15.80 5.53
C VAL A 119 -8.20 -16.89 4.56
N ILE A 120 -9.05 -16.53 3.59
CA ILE A 120 -9.61 -17.46 2.61
C ILE A 120 -8.57 -17.82 1.55
N SER A 121 -7.91 -16.84 0.93
CA SER A 121 -7.08 -17.04 -0.26
C SER A 121 -5.61 -17.32 0.03
N LYS A 122 -5.09 -16.78 1.13
CA LYS A 122 -3.66 -16.72 1.50
C LYS A 122 -2.80 -15.89 0.53
N PHE A 123 -3.41 -15.12 -0.39
CA PHE A 123 -2.72 -14.24 -1.31
C PHE A 123 -2.83 -12.76 -0.87
N SER A 124 -1.72 -12.18 -0.39
CA SER A 124 -1.67 -10.76 0.01
C SER A 124 -2.03 -9.81 -1.15
N SER A 125 -1.65 -10.15 -2.38
CA SER A 125 -1.95 -9.36 -3.57
C SER A 125 -3.46 -9.32 -3.89
N LEU A 126 -4.14 -10.47 -3.84
CA LEU A 126 -5.58 -10.55 -4.05
C LEU A 126 -6.34 -9.80 -2.95
N SER A 127 -5.92 -9.95 -1.71
CA SER A 127 -6.49 -9.24 -0.56
C SER A 127 -6.37 -7.71 -0.72
N SER A 128 -5.22 -7.25 -1.20
CA SER A 128 -4.99 -5.82 -1.43
C SER A 128 -5.87 -5.26 -2.55
N LEU A 129 -6.05 -6.00 -3.64
CA LEU A 129 -6.94 -5.62 -4.74
C LEU A 129 -8.41 -5.58 -4.28
N ALA A 130 -8.87 -6.62 -3.59
CA ALA A 130 -10.24 -6.68 -3.08
C ALA A 130 -10.52 -5.57 -2.05
N ALA A 131 -9.60 -5.33 -1.12
CA ALA A 131 -9.73 -4.27 -0.13
C ALA A 131 -9.68 -2.87 -0.77
N SER A 132 -8.86 -2.65 -1.79
CA SER A 132 -8.79 -1.33 -2.43
C SER A 132 -10.02 -1.00 -3.28
N ILE A 133 -10.62 -1.97 -3.98
CA ILE A 133 -11.84 -1.74 -4.74
C ILE A 133 -13.07 -1.58 -3.85
N SER A 134 -13.09 -2.19 -2.66
CA SER A 134 -14.22 -2.07 -1.73
C SER A 134 -14.46 -0.63 -1.27
N ILE A 135 -13.44 0.22 -1.25
CA ILE A 135 -13.57 1.61 -0.79
C ILE A 135 -14.42 2.46 -1.74
N PRO A 136 -14.11 2.59 -3.05
CA PRO A 136 -14.97 3.35 -3.95
C PRO A 136 -16.37 2.73 -4.07
N ILE A 137 -16.54 1.41 -3.98
CA ILE A 137 -17.87 0.76 -3.96
C ILE A 137 -18.65 1.19 -2.71
N TYR A 138 -18.03 1.16 -1.53
CA TYR A 138 -18.67 1.60 -0.29
C TYR A 138 -19.10 3.08 -0.36
N LEU A 139 -18.24 3.94 -0.88
CA LEU A 139 -18.52 5.37 -1.03
C LEU A 139 -19.63 5.64 -2.07
N LEU A 140 -19.70 4.82 -3.12
CA LEU A 140 -20.79 4.90 -4.11
C LEU A 140 -22.14 4.57 -3.48
N ILE A 141 -22.21 3.54 -2.63
CA ILE A 141 -23.43 3.19 -1.88
C ILE A 141 -23.87 4.33 -0.95
N LEU A 142 -22.91 5.10 -0.41
CA LEU A 142 -23.18 6.27 0.43
C LEU A 142 -23.41 7.56 -0.37
N ALA A 143 -23.47 7.52 -1.69
CA ALA A 143 -23.62 8.66 -2.60
C ALA A 143 -22.57 9.78 -2.40
N GLN A 144 -21.34 9.43 -1.98
CA GLN A 144 -20.24 10.38 -1.78
C GLN A 144 -19.40 10.51 -3.07
N PHE A 145 -19.98 11.03 -4.13
CA PHE A 145 -19.42 10.98 -5.51
C PHE A 145 -18.04 11.59 -5.65
N ASP A 146 -17.75 12.72 -4.99
CA ASP A 146 -16.42 13.36 -5.07
C ASP A 146 -15.32 12.43 -4.54
N GLN A 147 -15.59 11.73 -3.43
CA GLN A 147 -14.67 10.76 -2.87
C GLN A 147 -14.57 9.50 -3.75
N VAL A 148 -15.66 9.07 -4.37
CA VAL A 148 -15.68 7.92 -5.30
C VAL A 148 -14.67 8.14 -6.43
N ILE A 149 -14.65 9.33 -7.05
CA ILE A 149 -13.72 9.65 -8.14
C ILE A 149 -12.27 9.51 -7.65
N PHE A 150 -11.94 10.15 -6.53
CA PHE A 150 -10.59 10.11 -5.97
C PHE A 150 -10.14 8.66 -5.67
N PHE A 151 -10.95 7.89 -4.95
CA PHE A 151 -10.59 6.52 -4.57
C PHE A 151 -10.63 5.54 -5.74
N THR A 152 -11.40 5.82 -6.79
CA THR A 152 -11.33 5.05 -8.05
C THR A 152 -10.00 5.28 -8.75
N ILE A 153 -9.51 6.51 -8.83
CA ILE A 153 -8.17 6.81 -9.37
C ILE A 153 -7.10 6.06 -8.57
N MET A 154 -7.17 6.11 -7.24
CA MET A 154 -6.23 5.39 -6.38
C MET A 154 -6.28 3.88 -6.59
N PHE A 155 -7.48 3.31 -6.74
CA PHE A 155 -7.65 1.88 -7.05
C PHE A 155 -7.03 1.52 -8.40
N VAL A 156 -7.26 2.31 -9.45
CA VAL A 156 -6.67 2.08 -10.78
C VAL A 156 -5.14 2.07 -10.71
N LEU A 157 -4.54 2.98 -9.94
CA LEU A 157 -3.10 2.99 -9.73
C LEU A 157 -2.62 1.73 -8.97
N ILE A 158 -3.35 1.30 -7.92
CA ILE A 158 -3.05 0.06 -7.20
C ILE A 158 -3.19 -1.14 -8.14
N PHE A 159 -4.24 -1.20 -8.95
CA PHE A 159 -4.43 -2.26 -9.93
C PHE A 159 -3.26 -2.32 -10.92
N PHE A 160 -2.83 -1.19 -11.45
CA PHE A 160 -1.69 -1.09 -12.34
C PHE A 160 -0.39 -1.60 -11.68
N THR A 161 -0.13 -1.22 -10.43
CA THR A 161 1.08 -1.68 -9.71
C THR A 161 1.04 -3.18 -9.38
N HIS A 162 -0.13 -3.82 -9.41
CA HIS A 162 -0.32 -5.24 -9.19
C HIS A 162 -0.37 -6.09 -10.47
N ARG A 163 -0.12 -5.52 -11.67
CA ARG A 163 -0.23 -6.22 -12.95
C ARG A 163 0.54 -7.55 -13.00
N GLU A 164 1.75 -7.60 -12.44
CA GLU A 164 2.53 -8.84 -12.38
C GLU A 164 1.94 -9.88 -11.40
N ASN A 165 1.33 -9.41 -10.29
CA ASN A 165 0.61 -10.32 -9.39
C ASN A 165 -0.65 -10.86 -10.04
N ILE A 166 -1.39 -10.03 -10.76
CA ILE A 166 -2.59 -10.43 -11.51
C ILE A 166 -2.23 -11.50 -12.55
N LYS A 167 -1.13 -11.30 -13.28
CA LYS A 167 -0.63 -12.30 -14.23
C LYS A 167 -0.32 -13.62 -13.52
N ARG A 168 0.43 -13.58 -12.40
CA ARG A 168 0.74 -14.80 -11.61
C ARG A 168 -0.51 -15.46 -11.02
N LEU A 169 -1.49 -14.67 -10.55
CA LEU A 169 -2.76 -15.21 -10.05
C LEU A 169 -3.54 -15.95 -11.14
N LYS A 170 -3.61 -15.38 -12.35
CA LYS A 170 -4.24 -16.02 -13.51
C LYS A 170 -3.55 -17.33 -13.90
N ASN A 171 -2.23 -17.34 -13.86
CA ASN A 171 -1.41 -18.51 -14.19
C ASN A 171 -1.29 -19.51 -13.03
N LYS A 172 -1.90 -19.27 -11.86
CA LYS A 172 -1.75 -20.07 -10.63
C LYS A 172 -0.30 -20.16 -10.09
N GLU A 173 0.51 -19.15 -10.39
CA GLU A 173 1.94 -19.05 -10.01
C GLU A 173 2.17 -18.09 -8.84
N GLU A 174 1.13 -17.43 -8.33
CA GLU A 174 1.28 -16.49 -7.22
C GLU A 174 1.64 -17.23 -5.94
N THR A 175 2.64 -16.68 -5.23
CA THR A 175 3.14 -17.28 -3.99
C THR A 175 2.21 -16.97 -2.82
N LYS A 176 1.71 -18.00 -2.14
CA LYS A 176 0.97 -17.83 -0.88
C LYS A 176 1.86 -17.18 0.17
N THR A 177 1.32 -16.20 0.86
CA THR A 177 2.03 -15.53 1.95
C THR A 177 1.88 -16.35 3.22
N LYS A 178 2.99 -16.83 3.77
CA LYS A 178 3.02 -17.45 5.09
C LYS A 178 3.09 -16.34 6.13
N ILE A 179 2.10 -16.25 7.01
CA ILE A 179 2.19 -15.50 8.27
C ILE A 179 2.72 -16.49 9.29
N TYR A 180 3.94 -16.26 9.74
CA TYR A 180 4.58 -17.06 10.77
C TYR A 180 4.18 -16.55 12.16
#